data_5a03817b370e88149fed0910f93bb62a
#
_entry.id   5a03817b370e88149fed0910f93bb62a
#
_cell.length_a   1.000
_cell.length_b   1.000
_cell.length_c   1.000
_cell.angle_alpha   90.00
_cell.angle_beta   90.00
_cell.angle_gamma   90.00
#
_symmetry.space_group_name_H-M   'P 1'
#
loop_
_entity.id
_entity.type
_entity.pdbx_description
1 polymer ?
#
loop_
_entity_poly.entity_id
_entity_poly.type
_entity_poly.pdbx_seq_one_letter_code
_entity_poly.pdbx_strand_id
1 'polypeptide(L)'
;MKRTIKSESGRSMVEMLGVLAIIGVLSIGGIAGYTMAMNRFRANEIIDMANKYAALAFAGNQTLLARTGVGYKEYSGTAKSTTTSVPTPKAFGLFVAYGSGSTANENKMPSGGEIQIGEGGITDGSVKVKMTFPTDGVCQAASNILGEGTCSSNAFTHEFRQS
;
A
#
# COMPACT_ATOMS: atom_id res chain seq x y z
N MET A 1 -28.89 17.99 -68.79
CA MET A 1 -28.98 18.10 -67.32
C MET A 1 -27.59 17.85 -66.70
N LYS A 2 -26.87 18.90 -66.26
CA LYS A 2 -25.59 18.79 -65.56
C LYS A 2 -25.88 18.59 -64.07
N ARG A 3 -25.57 17.43 -63.52
CA ARG A 3 -25.54 17.18 -62.07
C ARG A 3 -24.26 17.80 -61.50
N THR A 4 -24.44 18.85 -60.74
CA THR A 4 -23.39 19.42 -59.90
C THR A 4 -23.16 18.48 -58.72
N ILE A 5 -22.06 17.75 -58.75
CA ILE A 5 -21.60 16.98 -57.57
C ILE A 5 -21.06 18.00 -56.59
N LYS A 6 -21.83 18.33 -55.56
CA LYS A 6 -21.38 19.12 -54.43
C LYS A 6 -20.28 18.34 -53.71
N SER A 7 -19.08 18.88 -53.69
CA SER A 7 -17.96 18.39 -52.91
C SER A 7 -18.21 18.65 -51.42
N GLU A 8 -18.89 17.72 -50.74
CA GLU A 8 -19.09 17.76 -49.28
C GLU A 8 -18.03 16.93 -48.51
N SER A 9 -17.13 16.26 -49.24
CA SER A 9 -16.13 15.36 -48.65
C SER A 9 -15.08 16.01 -47.73
N GLY A 10 -14.72 17.27 -47.93
CA GLY A 10 -13.65 17.90 -47.18
C GLY A 10 -14.05 18.36 -45.76
N ARG A 11 -15.30 18.74 -45.58
CA ARG A 11 -15.81 19.23 -44.30
C ARG A 11 -15.98 18.08 -43.30
N SER A 12 -16.45 16.95 -43.74
CA SER A 12 -16.57 15.71 -42.95
C SER A 12 -15.23 15.16 -42.47
N MET A 13 -14.19 15.26 -43.29
CA MET A 13 -12.84 14.76 -42.88
C MET A 13 -12.24 15.60 -41.75
N VAL A 14 -12.37 16.91 -41.78
CA VAL A 14 -11.86 17.81 -40.72
C VAL A 14 -12.62 17.62 -39.42
N GLU A 15 -13.93 17.43 -39.49
CA GLU A 15 -14.78 17.14 -38.33
C GLU A 15 -14.39 15.78 -37.70
N MET A 16 -14.16 14.74 -38.50
CA MET A 16 -13.71 13.44 -38.03
C MET A 16 -12.31 13.49 -37.37
N LEU A 17 -11.37 14.24 -37.95
CA LEU A 17 -10.05 14.46 -37.37
C LEU A 17 -10.11 15.20 -36.04
N GLY A 18 -11.00 16.20 -35.92
CA GLY A 18 -11.23 16.91 -34.68
C GLY A 18 -11.75 16.02 -33.56
N VAL A 19 -12.71 15.16 -33.85
CA VAL A 19 -13.27 14.19 -32.89
C VAL A 19 -12.21 13.18 -32.46
N LEU A 20 -11.43 12.65 -33.41
CA LEU A 20 -10.36 11.69 -33.09
C LEU A 20 -9.27 12.31 -32.22
N ALA A 21 -8.93 13.58 -32.44
CA ALA A 21 -7.96 14.31 -31.62
C ALA A 21 -8.47 14.47 -30.17
N ILE A 22 -9.72 14.83 -29.98
CA ILE A 22 -10.35 14.97 -28.65
C ILE A 22 -10.39 13.62 -27.93
N ILE A 23 -10.83 12.56 -28.63
CA ILE A 23 -10.86 11.20 -28.05
C ILE A 23 -9.45 10.74 -27.66
N GLY A 24 -8.45 11.01 -28.49
CA GLY A 24 -7.05 10.69 -28.21
C GLY A 24 -6.55 11.35 -26.91
N VAL A 25 -6.77 12.63 -26.74
CA VAL A 25 -6.37 13.38 -25.53
C VAL A 25 -7.12 12.88 -24.29
N LEU A 26 -8.44 12.66 -24.40
CA LEU A 26 -9.24 12.14 -23.28
C LEU A 26 -8.83 10.71 -22.89
N SER A 27 -8.48 9.86 -23.85
CA SER A 27 -8.03 8.49 -23.57
C SER A 27 -6.73 8.48 -22.79
N ILE A 28 -5.73 9.28 -23.17
CA ILE A 28 -4.44 9.36 -22.47
C ILE A 28 -4.65 9.93 -21.05
N GLY A 29 -5.41 11.00 -20.92
CA GLY A 29 -5.74 11.61 -19.63
C GLY A 29 -6.51 10.67 -18.70
N GLY A 30 -7.44 9.92 -19.24
CA GLY A 30 -8.24 8.93 -18.52
C GLY A 30 -7.40 7.81 -17.94
N ILE A 31 -6.47 7.24 -18.72
CA ILE A 31 -5.57 6.17 -18.27
C ILE A 31 -4.63 6.68 -17.18
N ALA A 32 -4.03 7.85 -17.36
CA ALA A 32 -3.13 8.45 -16.36
C ALA A 32 -3.85 8.74 -15.04
N GLY A 33 -5.07 9.31 -15.10
CA GLY A 33 -5.89 9.55 -13.92
C GLY A 33 -6.31 8.27 -13.21
N TYR A 34 -6.68 7.24 -13.95
CA TYR A 34 -7.04 5.93 -13.39
C TYR A 34 -5.86 5.28 -12.65
N THR A 35 -4.67 5.26 -13.24
CA THR A 35 -3.49 4.67 -12.58
C THR A 35 -3.14 5.39 -11.28
N MET A 36 -3.21 6.74 -11.27
CA MET A 36 -2.97 7.52 -10.06
C MET A 36 -4.03 7.22 -8.97
N ALA A 37 -5.30 7.13 -9.33
CA ALA A 37 -6.38 6.79 -8.40
C ALA A 37 -6.19 5.38 -7.81
N MET A 38 -5.85 4.40 -8.64
CA MET A 38 -5.59 3.02 -8.19
C MET A 38 -4.38 2.92 -7.27
N ASN A 39 -3.31 3.66 -7.54
CA ASN A 39 -2.15 3.71 -6.66
C ASN A 39 -2.50 4.27 -5.29
N ARG A 40 -3.28 5.35 -5.23
CA ARG A 40 -3.76 5.92 -3.96
C ARG A 40 -4.70 4.97 -3.21
N PHE A 41 -5.59 4.29 -3.91
CA PHE A 41 -6.50 3.32 -3.31
C PHE A 41 -5.73 2.18 -2.63
N ARG A 42 -4.77 1.57 -3.36
CA ARG A 42 -3.92 0.50 -2.80
C ARG A 42 -3.03 0.99 -1.66
N ALA A 43 -2.50 2.20 -1.77
CA ALA A 43 -1.72 2.81 -0.70
C ALA A 43 -2.54 2.96 0.58
N ASN A 44 -3.76 3.49 0.49
CA ASN A 44 -4.66 3.64 1.64
C ASN A 44 -5.01 2.28 2.28
N GLU A 45 -5.26 1.25 1.47
CA GLU A 45 -5.54 -0.09 1.96
C GLU A 45 -4.37 -0.64 2.79
N ILE A 46 -3.15 -0.50 2.29
CA ILE A 46 -1.95 -0.99 3.00
C ILE A 46 -1.72 -0.17 4.29
N ILE A 47 -1.88 1.13 4.25
CA ILE A 47 -1.75 2.01 5.43
C ILE A 47 -2.82 1.67 6.49
N ASP A 48 -4.07 1.46 6.10
CA ASP A 48 -5.14 1.10 7.02
C ASP A 48 -4.87 -0.26 7.70
N MET A 49 -4.39 -1.24 6.94
CA MET A 49 -3.98 -2.53 7.51
C MET A 49 -2.75 -2.41 8.41
N ALA A 50 -1.78 -1.56 8.06
CA ALA A 50 -0.61 -1.31 8.90
C ALA A 50 -1.00 -0.64 10.23
N ASN A 51 -1.94 0.32 10.22
CA ASN A 51 -2.52 0.93 11.43
C ASN A 51 -3.19 -0.12 12.33
N LYS A 52 -4.04 -0.97 11.77
CA LYS A 52 -4.71 -2.05 12.50
C LYS A 52 -3.70 -3.03 13.09
N TYR A 53 -2.68 -3.39 12.31
CA TYR A 53 -1.62 -4.27 12.78
C TYR A 53 -0.80 -3.64 13.92
N ALA A 54 -0.44 -2.36 13.82
CA ALA A 54 0.26 -1.63 14.86
C ALA A 54 -0.55 -1.60 16.17
N ALA A 55 -1.84 -1.29 16.08
CA ALA A 55 -2.72 -1.25 17.24
C ALA A 55 -2.84 -2.63 17.93
N LEU A 56 -3.02 -3.71 17.17
CA LEU A 56 -3.11 -5.06 17.70
C LEU A 56 -1.77 -5.54 18.28
N ALA A 57 -0.66 -5.24 17.63
CA ALA A 57 0.67 -5.56 18.12
C ALA A 57 0.98 -4.84 19.43
N PHE A 58 0.60 -3.56 19.53
CA PHE A 58 0.75 -2.77 20.76
C PHE A 58 -0.11 -3.33 21.89
N ALA A 59 -1.40 -3.58 21.67
CA ALA A 59 -2.29 -4.15 22.67
C ALA A 59 -1.82 -5.53 23.14
N GLY A 60 -1.37 -6.37 22.20
CA GLY A 60 -0.79 -7.68 22.52
C GLY A 60 0.48 -7.57 23.35
N ASN A 61 1.35 -6.60 23.05
CA ASN A 61 2.56 -6.31 23.81
C ASN A 61 2.24 -5.89 25.25
N GLN A 62 1.28 -4.98 25.44
CA GLN A 62 0.83 -4.54 26.76
C GLN A 62 0.26 -5.71 27.58
N THR A 63 -0.56 -6.55 26.95
CA THR A 63 -1.11 -7.74 27.59
C THR A 63 -0.02 -8.73 28.01
N LEU A 64 0.98 -8.93 27.19
CA LEU A 64 2.11 -9.80 27.47
C LEU A 64 2.96 -9.26 28.62
N LEU A 65 3.27 -7.96 28.59
CA LEU A 65 3.98 -7.26 29.66
C LEU A 65 3.28 -7.39 31.01
N ALA A 66 1.97 -7.18 31.04
CA ALA A 66 1.17 -7.30 32.26
C ALA A 66 1.18 -8.72 32.84
N ARG A 67 1.27 -9.75 31.99
CA ARG A 67 1.25 -11.15 32.42
C ARG A 67 2.61 -11.73 32.80
N THR A 68 3.64 -11.32 32.08
CA THR A 68 4.99 -11.96 32.14
C THR A 68 6.10 -11.01 32.57
N GLY A 69 5.80 -9.71 32.62
CA GLY A 69 6.82 -8.67 32.87
C GLY A 69 7.75 -8.40 31.69
N VAL A 70 7.52 -9.07 30.54
CA VAL A 70 8.39 -8.97 29.37
C VAL A 70 7.52 -8.85 28.11
N GLY A 71 7.77 -7.83 27.27
CA GLY A 71 7.06 -7.59 26.03
C GLY A 71 7.51 -8.50 24.88
N TYR A 72 6.96 -8.24 23.69
CA TYR A 72 7.39 -8.89 22.47
C TYR A 72 8.89 -8.60 22.20
N LYS A 73 9.57 -9.58 21.62
CA LYS A 73 10.97 -9.45 21.23
C LYS A 73 11.09 -8.30 20.22
N GLU A 74 11.92 -7.31 20.54
CA GLU A 74 12.33 -6.30 19.57
C GLU A 74 12.97 -6.97 18.36
N TYR A 75 12.55 -6.54 17.16
CA TYR A 75 13.15 -6.96 15.90
C TYR A 75 14.45 -6.16 15.66
N SER A 76 15.34 -6.17 16.64
CA SER A 76 16.67 -5.59 16.56
C SER A 76 17.69 -6.69 16.81
N GLY A 77 18.67 -6.79 15.93
CA GLY A 77 19.68 -7.86 15.93
C GLY A 77 20.55 -7.99 17.17
N THR A 78 20.14 -7.44 18.31
CA THR A 78 20.77 -7.63 19.61
C THR A 78 19.81 -8.43 20.48
N ALA A 79 20.17 -9.68 20.68
CA ALA A 79 19.42 -10.64 21.46
C ALA A 79 19.16 -10.16 22.91
N LYS A 80 18.04 -9.48 23.13
CA LYS A 80 17.42 -9.47 24.44
C LYS A 80 16.62 -10.76 24.57
N SER A 81 17.03 -11.62 25.47
CA SER A 81 16.52 -12.96 25.70
C SER A 81 15.06 -12.95 26.15
N THR A 82 14.11 -12.82 25.23
CA THR A 82 12.71 -13.06 25.49
C THR A 82 12.04 -13.71 24.29
N THR A 83 11.36 -14.77 24.57
CA THR A 83 11.05 -15.87 23.66
C THR A 83 9.82 -15.66 22.77
N THR A 84 9.11 -14.53 22.86
CA THR A 84 7.85 -14.35 22.16
C THR A 84 8.01 -13.36 21.02
N SER A 85 7.96 -13.87 19.78
CA SER A 85 7.93 -13.04 18.58
C SER A 85 6.60 -12.32 18.46
N VAL A 86 6.58 -11.12 17.86
CA VAL A 86 5.34 -10.44 17.51
C VAL A 86 4.55 -11.33 16.54
N PRO A 87 3.27 -11.62 16.83
CA PRO A 87 2.44 -12.40 15.91
C PRO A 87 2.34 -11.73 14.54
N THR A 88 2.28 -12.54 13.49
CA THR A 88 2.11 -12.05 12.13
C THR A 88 0.73 -11.38 11.94
N PRO A 89 0.54 -10.51 10.93
CA PRO A 89 -0.77 -9.94 10.63
C PRO A 89 -1.87 -10.98 10.44
N LYS A 90 -1.55 -12.12 9.83
CA LYS A 90 -2.46 -13.27 9.74
C LYS A 90 -2.85 -13.83 11.10
N ALA A 91 -1.91 -13.95 12.03
CA ALA A 91 -2.19 -14.45 13.37
C ALA A 91 -3.13 -13.54 14.16
N PHE A 92 -3.15 -12.25 13.86
CA PHE A 92 -4.14 -11.29 14.36
C PHE A 92 -5.48 -11.31 13.59
N GLY A 93 -5.63 -12.13 12.56
CA GLY A 93 -6.86 -12.24 11.78
C GLY A 93 -7.12 -11.06 10.85
N LEU A 94 -6.11 -10.25 10.53
CA LEU A 94 -6.27 -9.06 9.70
C LEU A 94 -6.58 -9.39 8.23
N PHE A 95 -6.04 -10.49 7.73
CA PHE A 95 -6.32 -11.00 6.38
C PHE A 95 -6.03 -12.49 6.28
N VAL A 96 -6.63 -13.12 5.28
CA VAL A 96 -6.32 -14.51 4.93
C VAL A 96 -5.05 -14.51 4.10
N ALA A 97 -4.03 -15.25 4.53
CA ALA A 97 -2.77 -15.34 3.78
C ALA A 97 -3.01 -15.84 2.35
N TYR A 98 -2.40 -15.18 1.40
CA TYR A 98 -2.45 -15.58 0.00
C TYR A 98 -1.48 -16.74 -0.22
N GLY A 99 -2.01 -17.91 -0.58
CA GLY A 99 -1.23 -19.11 -0.86
C GLY A 99 -1.11 -20.08 0.33
N SER A 100 -1.25 -21.35 0.01
CA SER A 100 -1.19 -22.45 0.97
C SER A 100 0.24 -22.71 1.40
N GLY A 101 0.52 -22.71 2.69
CA GLY A 101 1.57 -23.54 3.27
C GLY A 101 2.93 -22.91 3.57
N SER A 102 3.13 -21.59 3.52
CA SER A 102 4.41 -20.98 3.93
C SER A 102 4.22 -19.80 4.87
N THR A 103 4.97 -19.79 5.98
CA THR A 103 5.09 -18.65 6.90
C THR A 103 5.52 -17.36 6.19
N ALA A 104 6.20 -17.47 5.05
CA ALA A 104 6.59 -16.34 4.21
C ALA A 104 5.41 -15.53 3.64
N ASN A 105 4.20 -16.09 3.59
CA ASN A 105 3.01 -15.43 3.06
C ASN A 105 2.10 -14.82 4.15
N GLU A 106 2.42 -15.01 5.42
CA GLU A 106 1.60 -14.53 6.54
C GLU A 106 1.61 -13.00 6.72
N ASN A 107 2.58 -12.34 6.09
CA ASN A 107 2.71 -10.88 6.05
C ASN A 107 2.15 -10.25 4.76
N LYS A 108 1.78 -11.07 3.76
CA LYS A 108 1.34 -10.61 2.44
C LYS A 108 -0.15 -10.41 2.37
N MET A 109 -0.53 -9.27 1.84
CA MET A 109 -1.92 -8.88 1.60
C MET A 109 -2.40 -9.36 0.23
N PRO A 110 -3.72 -9.59 0.04
CA PRO A 110 -4.29 -9.91 -1.27
C PRO A 110 -4.03 -8.82 -2.34
N SER A 111 -3.91 -7.57 -1.94
CA SER A 111 -3.57 -6.42 -2.81
C SER A 111 -2.13 -6.41 -3.31
N GLY A 112 -1.29 -7.35 -2.87
CA GLY A 112 0.12 -7.47 -3.24
C GLY A 112 1.08 -6.68 -2.34
N GLY A 113 0.58 -6.05 -1.28
CA GLY A 113 1.41 -5.42 -0.25
C GLY A 113 1.89 -6.43 0.80
N GLU A 114 2.89 -6.04 1.57
CA GLU A 114 3.38 -6.78 2.73
C GLU A 114 3.56 -5.83 3.91
N ILE A 115 3.15 -6.27 5.10
CA ILE A 115 3.32 -5.51 6.34
C ILE A 115 3.98 -6.39 7.39
N GLN A 116 4.97 -5.84 8.09
CA GLN A 116 5.68 -6.52 9.17
C GLN A 116 6.20 -5.50 10.19
N ILE A 117 6.52 -5.95 11.39
CA ILE A 117 7.20 -5.06 12.35
C ILE A 117 8.56 -4.70 11.78
N GLY A 118 8.85 -3.40 11.76
CA GLY A 118 10.10 -2.84 11.28
C GLY A 118 11.21 -2.91 12.30
N GLU A 119 12.39 -2.49 11.89
CA GLU A 119 13.54 -2.32 12.78
C GLU A 119 13.24 -1.29 13.88
N GLY A 120 13.59 -1.61 15.13
CA GLY A 120 13.18 -0.82 16.30
C GLY A 120 11.88 -1.26 16.94
N GLY A 121 11.09 -2.12 16.29
CA GLY A 121 10.02 -2.90 16.88
C GLY A 121 8.90 -2.13 17.55
N ILE A 122 8.56 -2.56 18.76
CA ILE A 122 7.54 -1.96 19.63
C ILE A 122 8.27 -1.29 20.79
N THR A 123 8.02 -0.01 20.96
CA THR A 123 8.54 0.80 22.08
C THR A 123 7.39 1.29 22.97
N ASP A 124 7.72 1.98 24.06
CA ASP A 124 6.73 2.60 24.94
C ASP A 124 5.95 3.69 24.20
N GLY A 125 4.78 3.35 23.67
CA GLY A 125 3.88 4.26 22.98
C GLY A 125 4.00 4.32 21.47
N SER A 126 4.90 3.52 20.84
CA SER A 126 4.95 3.47 19.37
C SER A 126 5.26 2.09 18.81
N VAL A 127 4.82 1.86 17.58
CA VAL A 127 5.08 0.64 16.82
C VAL A 127 5.60 1.01 15.44
N LYS A 128 6.77 0.51 15.09
CA LYS A 128 7.34 0.68 13.75
C LYS A 128 6.89 -0.46 12.86
N VAL A 129 6.19 -0.11 11.80
CA VAL A 129 5.72 -1.08 10.79
C VAL A 129 6.42 -0.81 9.47
N LYS A 130 7.11 -1.82 8.97
CA LYS A 130 7.64 -1.82 7.60
C LYS A 130 6.54 -2.25 6.65
N MET A 131 6.25 -1.39 5.70
CA MET A 131 5.31 -1.63 4.61
C MET A 131 6.08 -1.83 3.31
N THR A 132 5.76 -2.88 2.58
CA THR A 132 6.27 -3.14 1.23
C THR A 132 5.10 -3.05 0.26
N PHE A 133 5.28 -2.34 -0.82
CA PHE A 133 4.23 -2.01 -1.79
C PHE A 133 4.45 -2.76 -3.10
N PRO A 134 3.38 -3.08 -3.85
CA PRO A 134 3.50 -3.82 -5.10
C PRO A 134 4.25 -3.07 -6.20
N THR A 135 4.23 -1.74 -6.18
CA THR A 135 4.93 -0.90 -7.15
C THR A 135 5.45 0.37 -6.50
N ASP A 136 6.46 0.99 -7.11
CA ASP A 136 7.00 2.28 -6.66
C ASP A 136 5.95 3.39 -6.64
N GLY A 137 5.05 3.43 -7.63
CA GLY A 137 3.96 4.41 -7.67
C GLY A 137 2.98 4.30 -6.49
N VAL A 138 2.73 3.08 -5.97
CA VAL A 138 1.92 2.87 -4.77
C VAL A 138 2.70 3.29 -3.53
N CYS A 139 4.00 2.99 -3.47
CA CYS A 139 4.87 3.42 -2.38
C CYS A 139 4.94 4.95 -2.28
N GLN A 140 5.16 5.65 -3.38
CA GLN A 140 5.18 7.12 -3.41
C GLN A 140 3.83 7.72 -3.02
N ALA A 141 2.72 7.12 -3.45
CA ALA A 141 1.39 7.54 -3.03
C ALA A 141 1.22 7.41 -1.50
N ALA A 142 1.70 6.32 -0.90
CA ALA A 142 1.66 6.10 0.54
C ALA A 142 2.56 7.08 1.31
N SER A 143 3.78 7.32 0.83
CA SER A 143 4.68 8.32 1.39
C SER A 143 4.07 9.73 1.41
N ASN A 144 3.40 10.12 0.32
CA ASN A 144 2.68 11.40 0.24
C ASN A 144 1.48 11.49 1.20
N ILE A 145 0.79 10.38 1.45
CA ILE A 145 -0.35 10.34 2.38
C ILE A 145 0.11 10.47 3.84
N LEU A 146 1.18 9.77 4.20
CA LEU A 146 1.73 9.80 5.56
C LEU A 146 2.58 11.03 5.84
N GLY A 147 2.97 11.78 4.81
CA GLY A 147 3.81 12.99 4.94
C GLY A 147 5.26 12.71 5.30
N GLU A 148 5.66 11.45 5.31
CA GLU A 148 7.02 11.02 5.66
C GLU A 148 7.36 9.67 5.04
N GLY A 149 8.66 9.37 4.99
CA GLY A 149 9.19 8.13 4.42
C GLY A 149 9.70 8.33 3.00
N THR A 150 10.87 7.77 2.74
CA THR A 150 11.43 7.68 1.40
C THR A 150 11.32 6.25 0.92
N CYS A 151 10.69 6.05 -0.25
CA CYS A 151 10.56 4.74 -0.86
C CYS A 151 11.93 4.21 -1.26
N SER A 152 12.34 3.11 -0.67
CA SER A 152 13.53 2.35 -1.06
C SER A 152 13.10 0.92 -1.39
N SER A 153 13.33 0.49 -2.64
CA SER A 153 12.90 -0.82 -3.12
C SER A 153 11.40 -1.10 -2.86
N ASN A 154 10.55 -0.13 -3.15
CA ASN A 154 9.10 -0.17 -2.92
C ASN A 154 8.69 -0.38 -1.46
N ALA A 155 9.52 -0.03 -0.51
CA ALA A 155 9.23 -0.19 0.91
C ALA A 155 9.68 1.02 1.72
N PHE A 156 9.01 1.27 2.83
CA PHE A 156 9.50 2.15 3.89
C PHE A 156 8.94 1.72 5.26
N THR A 157 9.53 2.24 6.33
CA THR A 157 9.08 2.01 7.69
C THR A 157 8.44 3.27 8.23
N HIS A 158 7.25 3.13 8.80
CA HIS A 158 6.51 4.22 9.44
C HIS A 158 6.29 3.90 10.92
N GLU A 159 6.37 4.93 11.77
CA GLU A 159 6.15 4.82 13.21
C GLU A 159 4.73 5.25 13.56
N PHE A 160 3.91 4.28 13.98
CA PHE A 160 2.57 4.50 14.48
C PHE A 160 2.60 4.76 15.98
N ARG A 161 2.23 5.96 16.41
CA ARG A 161 2.15 6.32 17.83
C ARG A 161 0.79 5.96 18.38
N GLN A 162 0.80 5.33 19.53
CA GLN A 162 -0.41 5.01 20.30
C GLN A 162 -0.60 6.09 21.36
N SER A 163 -1.75 6.75 21.32
CA SER A 163 -2.16 7.76 22.29
C SER A 163 -2.99 7.16 23.41
#